data_59e746e72313e5a6ebfae05818f841a2
#
_entry.id   59e746e72313e5a6ebfae05818f841a2
#
_cell.length_a   1.000
_cell.length_b   1.000
_cell.length_c   1.000
_cell.angle_alpha   90.00
_cell.angle_beta   90.00
_cell.angle_gamma   90.00
#
_symmetry.space_group_name_H-M   'P 1'
#
loop_
_entity.id
_entity.type
_entity.pdbx_description
1 polymer ?
#
loop_
_entity_poly.entity_id
_entity_poly.type
_entity_poly.pdbx_seq_one_letter_code
_entity_poly.pdbx_strand_id
1 'polypeptide(L)'
;MDQIGVKPYTVCLAKFRFLESEQFKVRPVIVAGHPYGTRQVVAVIPISSSAGAESIDVVLQNWQAAGLLKASVARVHRISATLLKDLLEEIGSIDKIDQAAIKAALKELLIL
;
A
#
# COMPACT_ATOMS: atom_id res chain seq x y z
N MET A 1 -20.71 3.78 -12.15
CA MET A 1 -19.75 2.82 -11.62
C MET A 1 -19.26 3.30 -10.26
N ASP A 2 -19.39 2.44 -9.30
CA ASP A 2 -18.96 2.81 -7.96
C ASP A 2 -17.45 2.80 -7.84
N GLN A 3 -16.94 3.89 -7.32
CA GLN A 3 -15.51 3.97 -7.02
C GLN A 3 -15.28 3.45 -5.61
N ILE A 4 -14.12 2.82 -5.43
CA ILE A 4 -13.65 2.43 -4.11
C ILE A 4 -13.49 3.68 -3.27
N GLY A 5 -14.00 3.65 -2.04
CA GLY A 5 -13.74 4.71 -1.07
C GLY A 5 -12.25 4.71 -0.73
N VAL A 6 -11.57 5.78 -1.08
CA VAL A 6 -10.12 5.86 -0.91
C VAL A 6 -9.79 6.68 0.32
N LYS A 7 -9.47 5.99 1.40
CA LYS A 7 -8.99 6.61 2.64
C LYS A 7 -7.56 6.15 2.89
N PRO A 8 -6.73 6.98 3.49
CA PRO A 8 -5.40 6.54 3.91
C PRO A 8 -5.49 5.26 4.75
N TYR A 9 -4.54 4.36 4.54
CA TYR A 9 -4.43 3.06 5.20
C TYR A 9 -5.48 2.01 4.81
N THR A 10 -6.30 2.28 3.81
CA THR A 10 -7.12 1.25 3.19
C THR A 10 -6.22 0.28 2.44
N VAL A 11 -6.50 -1.02 2.53
CA VAL A 11 -5.79 -2.05 1.78
C VAL A 11 -6.66 -2.45 0.60
N CYS A 12 -6.10 -2.35 -0.59
CA CYS A 12 -6.79 -2.67 -1.84
C CYS A 12 -5.99 -3.67 -2.66
N LEU A 13 -6.67 -4.50 -3.42
CA LEU A 13 -6.05 -5.16 -4.55
C LEU A 13 -5.92 -4.14 -5.68
N ALA A 14 -4.77 -4.07 -6.30
CA ALA A 14 -4.49 -3.10 -7.34
C ALA A 14 -3.74 -3.74 -8.49
N LYS A 15 -3.96 -3.18 -9.67
CA LYS A 15 -3.14 -3.49 -10.83
C LYS A 15 -1.83 -2.74 -10.66
N PHE A 16 -0.77 -3.46 -10.33
CA PHE A 16 0.48 -2.85 -9.88
C PHE A 16 1.69 -3.50 -10.57
N ARG A 17 2.71 -2.69 -10.79
CA ARG A 17 3.97 -3.13 -11.37
C ARG A 17 5.12 -2.58 -10.53
N PHE A 18 6.02 -3.48 -10.07
CA PHE A 18 7.27 -3.05 -9.45
C PHE A 18 8.20 -2.45 -10.50
N LEU A 19 9.11 -1.57 -10.04
CA LEU A 19 10.01 -0.84 -10.94
C LEU A 19 10.83 -1.74 -11.86
N GLU A 20 11.25 -2.89 -11.35
CA GLU A 20 12.08 -3.84 -12.10
C GLU A 20 11.29 -4.84 -12.93
N SER A 21 9.97 -4.72 -12.97
CA SER A 21 9.11 -5.63 -13.71
C SER A 21 8.46 -4.93 -14.88
N GLU A 22 8.34 -5.61 -16.01
CA GLU A 22 7.62 -5.11 -17.16
C GLU A 22 6.13 -5.47 -17.14
N GLN A 23 5.72 -6.35 -16.23
CA GLN A 23 4.36 -6.85 -16.18
C GLN A 23 3.59 -6.27 -15.00
N PHE A 24 2.35 -5.89 -15.27
CA PHE A 24 1.38 -5.59 -14.21
C PHE A 24 0.79 -6.88 -13.67
N LYS A 25 0.59 -6.90 -12.35
CA LYS A 25 -0.07 -8.00 -11.65
C LYS A 25 -1.02 -7.42 -10.62
N VAL A 26 -2.03 -8.20 -10.24
CA VAL A 26 -2.90 -7.80 -9.14
C VAL A 26 -2.15 -8.06 -7.82
N ARG A 27 -1.95 -7.01 -7.04
CA ARG A 27 -1.19 -7.04 -5.78
C ARG A 27 -1.93 -6.26 -4.71
N PRO A 28 -1.82 -6.67 -3.44
CA PRO A 28 -2.32 -5.82 -2.36
C PRO A 28 -1.41 -4.61 -2.19
N VAL A 29 -2.04 -3.46 -1.99
CA VAL A 29 -1.35 -2.19 -1.71
C VAL A 29 -2.05 -1.48 -0.57
N ILE A 30 -1.30 -0.63 0.13
CA ILE A 30 -1.85 0.26 1.16
C ILE A 30 -1.99 1.64 0.53
N VAL A 31 -3.17 2.22 0.63
CA VAL A 31 -3.39 3.60 0.21
C VAL A 31 -2.68 4.53 1.18
N ALA A 32 -1.76 5.34 0.69
CA ALA A 32 -0.91 6.19 1.52
C ALA A 32 -1.34 7.66 1.51
N GLY A 33 -2.39 8.00 0.81
CA GLY A 33 -2.86 9.38 0.73
C GLY A 33 -4.19 9.48 0.02
N HIS A 34 -4.59 10.70 -0.27
CA HIS A 34 -5.80 10.99 -1.03
C HIS A 34 -5.47 11.10 -2.53
N PRO A 35 -6.44 10.80 -3.42
CA PRO A 35 -6.20 11.02 -4.84
C PRO A 35 -6.18 12.51 -5.15
N TYR A 36 -5.30 12.90 -6.08
CA TYR A 36 -5.13 14.29 -6.52
C TYR A 36 -5.04 14.38 -8.03
N GLY A 37 -5.36 15.55 -8.52
CA GLY A 37 -5.22 15.89 -9.92
C GLY A 37 -6.36 15.42 -10.80
N THR A 38 -6.35 15.86 -12.04
CA THR A 38 -7.41 15.51 -13.00
C THR A 38 -7.45 14.02 -13.33
N ARG A 39 -6.31 13.34 -13.21
CA ARG A 39 -6.20 11.90 -13.46
C ARG A 39 -6.37 11.05 -12.22
N GLN A 40 -6.63 11.68 -11.08
CA GLN A 40 -6.82 10.98 -9.80
C GLN A 40 -5.67 10.01 -9.53
N VAL A 41 -4.52 10.58 -9.24
CA VAL A 41 -3.30 9.83 -8.86
C VAL A 41 -3.26 9.69 -7.35
N VAL A 42 -2.96 8.49 -6.88
CA VAL A 42 -2.91 8.19 -5.45
C VAL A 42 -1.60 7.48 -5.11
N ALA A 43 -1.01 7.85 -3.97
CA ALA A 43 0.20 7.19 -3.47
C ALA A 43 -0.19 5.85 -2.83
N VAL A 44 0.56 4.81 -3.14
CA VAL A 44 0.34 3.47 -2.58
C VAL A 44 1.65 2.85 -2.13
N ILE A 45 1.57 1.99 -1.13
CA ILE A 45 2.68 1.20 -0.62
C ILE A 45 2.37 -0.26 -0.95
N PRO A 46 3.20 -0.93 -1.76
CA PRO A 46 2.95 -2.34 -2.08
C PRO A 46 3.20 -3.24 -0.88
N ILE A 47 2.45 -4.32 -0.81
CA ILE A 47 2.55 -5.33 0.24
C ILE A 47 3.08 -6.60 -0.39
N SER A 48 4.02 -7.24 0.30
CA SER A 48 4.63 -8.49 -0.14
C SER A 48 4.65 -9.47 1.02
N SER A 49 4.46 -10.75 0.72
CA SER A 49 4.58 -11.82 1.70
C SER A 49 5.99 -12.37 1.82
N SER A 50 6.93 -11.91 0.99
CA SER A 50 8.28 -12.43 0.98
C SER A 50 9.11 -11.90 2.14
N ALA A 51 10.11 -12.69 2.55
CA ALA A 51 11.11 -12.26 3.53
C ALA A 51 12.05 -11.21 2.92
N GLY A 52 13.00 -10.70 3.70
CA GLY A 52 13.98 -9.76 3.20
C GLY A 52 13.50 -8.32 3.15
N ALA A 53 12.79 -7.90 4.20
CA ALA A 53 12.39 -6.50 4.32
C ALA A 53 13.62 -5.60 4.46
N GLU A 54 13.59 -4.45 3.79
CA GLU A 54 14.57 -3.40 4.02
C GLU A 54 14.34 -2.77 5.40
N SER A 55 15.35 -2.08 5.92
CA SER A 55 15.26 -1.54 7.28
C SER A 55 14.09 -0.59 7.50
N ILE A 56 13.64 0.10 6.46
CA ILE A 56 12.52 1.04 6.53
C ILE A 56 11.17 0.37 6.30
N ASP A 57 11.16 -0.87 5.82
CA ASP A 57 9.91 -1.58 5.56
C ASP A 57 9.27 -2.01 6.88
N VAL A 58 7.96 -2.18 6.88
CA VAL A 58 7.19 -2.49 8.08
C VAL A 58 6.61 -3.89 7.98
N VAL A 59 7.05 -4.77 8.89
CA VAL A 59 6.42 -6.08 9.05
C VAL A 59 5.07 -5.86 9.72
N LEU A 60 3.98 -6.19 9.03
CA LEU A 60 2.64 -5.97 9.55
C LEU A 60 2.35 -6.93 10.68
N GLN A 61 2.04 -6.40 11.86
CA GLN A 61 1.72 -7.22 13.03
C GLN A 61 0.30 -7.77 12.97
N ASN A 62 -0.63 -6.97 12.43
CA ASN A 62 -2.05 -7.32 12.36
C ASN A 62 -2.51 -7.49 10.91
N TRP A 63 -1.76 -8.28 10.15
CA TRP A 63 -2.03 -8.51 8.74
C TRP A 63 -3.39 -9.16 8.48
N GLN A 64 -3.87 -10.00 9.40
CA GLN A 64 -5.19 -10.64 9.26
C GLN A 64 -6.30 -9.60 9.31
N ALA A 65 -6.21 -8.64 10.23
CA ALA A 65 -7.17 -7.56 10.35
C ALA A 65 -7.18 -6.67 9.09
N ALA A 66 -6.06 -6.62 8.38
CA ALA A 66 -5.95 -5.87 7.13
C ALA A 66 -6.51 -6.61 5.91
N GLY A 67 -7.09 -7.80 6.11
CA GLY A 67 -7.69 -8.57 5.02
C GLY A 67 -6.69 -9.39 4.22
N LEU A 68 -5.47 -9.55 4.70
CA LEU A 68 -4.44 -10.31 4.01
C LEU A 68 -4.51 -11.80 4.38
N LEU A 69 -4.02 -12.65 3.50
CA LEU A 69 -4.11 -14.11 3.66
C LEU A 69 -2.91 -14.73 4.35
N LYS A 70 -1.83 -13.99 4.51
CA LYS A 70 -0.60 -14.48 5.15
C LYS A 70 0.23 -13.33 5.68
N ALA A 71 1.20 -13.65 6.52
CA ALA A 71 2.12 -12.68 7.08
C ALA A 71 2.77 -11.87 5.96
N SER A 72 2.78 -10.56 6.11
CA SER A 72 3.12 -9.64 5.03
C SER A 72 3.95 -8.47 5.51
N VAL A 73 4.64 -7.85 4.58
CA VAL A 73 5.50 -6.69 4.79
C VAL A 73 5.01 -5.54 3.93
N ALA A 74 4.84 -4.38 4.53
CA ALA A 74 4.60 -3.14 3.79
C ALA A 74 5.94 -2.63 3.27
N ARG A 75 6.10 -2.60 1.96
CA ARG A 75 7.34 -2.19 1.30
C ARG A 75 7.38 -0.66 1.18
N VAL A 76 7.63 0.01 2.28
CA VAL A 76 7.57 1.47 2.35
C VAL A 76 8.55 2.11 1.38
N HIS A 77 9.76 1.53 1.22
CA HIS A 77 10.75 2.07 0.29
C HIS A 77 10.31 2.00 -1.17
N ARG A 78 9.25 1.27 -1.48
CA ARG A 78 8.71 1.14 -2.82
C ARG A 78 7.42 1.92 -3.04
N ILE A 79 7.16 2.90 -2.20
CA ILE A 79 6.01 3.78 -2.38
C ILE A 79 5.97 4.31 -3.81
N SER A 80 4.78 4.27 -4.41
CA SER A 80 4.60 4.58 -5.82
C SER A 80 3.31 5.34 -6.03
N ALA A 81 3.18 5.95 -7.20
CA ALA A 81 1.92 6.56 -7.62
C ALA A 81 1.18 5.59 -8.54
N THR A 82 -0.13 5.51 -8.37
CA THR A 82 -0.99 4.72 -9.23
C THR A 82 -2.26 5.50 -9.55
N LEU A 83 -2.99 5.08 -10.56
CA LEU A 83 -4.27 5.71 -10.89
C LEU A 83 -5.37 5.12 -10.01
N LEU A 84 -6.30 5.96 -9.58
CA LEU A 84 -7.44 5.49 -8.77
C LEU A 84 -8.17 4.33 -9.44
N LYS A 85 -8.32 4.40 -10.77
CA LYS A 85 -9.02 3.34 -11.53
C LYS A 85 -8.32 1.98 -11.48
N ASP A 86 -7.04 1.94 -11.11
CA ASP A 86 -6.28 0.69 -11.00
C ASP A 86 -6.39 0.07 -9.61
N LEU A 87 -7.06 0.72 -8.68
CA LEU A 87 -7.46 0.14 -7.40
C LEU A 87 -8.75 -0.66 -7.64
N LEU A 88 -8.66 -1.98 -7.52
CA LEU A 88 -9.72 -2.88 -7.99
C LEU A 88 -10.72 -3.25 -6.92
N GLU A 89 -10.26 -3.50 -5.70
CA GLU A 89 -11.11 -4.02 -4.64
C GLU A 89 -10.51 -3.66 -3.28
N GLU A 90 -11.35 -3.15 -2.39
CA GLU A 90 -10.96 -2.92 -1.00
C GLU A 90 -11.06 -4.25 -0.24
N ILE A 91 -10.00 -4.64 0.44
CA ILE A 91 -9.97 -5.90 1.19
C ILE A 91 -9.82 -5.71 2.69
N GLY A 92 -9.51 -4.51 3.16
CA GLY A 92 -9.38 -4.24 4.58
C GLY A 92 -8.73 -2.90 4.84
N SER A 93 -8.26 -2.73 6.05
CA SER A 93 -7.55 -1.52 6.46
C SER A 93 -6.46 -1.87 7.47
N ILE A 94 -5.44 -1.02 7.51
CA ILE A 94 -4.32 -1.17 8.45
C ILE A 94 -4.76 -0.69 9.83
N ASP A 95 -4.43 -1.43 10.87
CA ASP A 95 -4.78 -1.03 12.23
C ASP A 95 -3.86 0.08 12.75
N LYS A 96 -4.20 0.63 13.92
CA LYS A 96 -3.49 1.79 14.47
C LYS A 96 -2.03 1.49 14.79
N ILE A 97 -1.70 0.28 15.22
CA ILE A 97 -0.32 -0.10 15.56
C ILE A 97 0.54 -0.06 14.30
N ASP A 98 0.07 -0.73 13.26
CA ASP A 98 0.80 -0.78 11.99
C ASP A 98 0.77 0.58 11.27
N GLN A 99 -0.30 1.37 11.41
CA GLN A 99 -0.34 2.74 10.90
C GLN A 99 0.77 3.60 11.49
N ALA A 100 0.97 3.51 12.81
CA ALA A 100 2.00 4.29 13.49
C ALA A 100 3.39 3.94 12.95
N ALA A 101 3.66 2.65 12.75
CA ALA A 101 4.94 2.19 12.20
C ALA A 101 5.15 2.66 10.76
N ILE A 102 4.10 2.58 9.93
CA ILE A 102 4.16 3.03 8.54
C ILE A 102 4.37 4.55 8.49
N LYS A 103 3.67 5.29 9.33
CA LYS A 103 3.82 6.75 9.38
C LYS A 103 5.24 7.15 9.74
N ALA A 104 5.84 6.49 10.73
CA ALA A 104 7.23 6.75 11.12
C ALA A 104 8.19 6.45 9.98
N ALA A 105 7.98 5.33 9.28
CA ALA A 105 8.80 4.96 8.13
C ALA A 105 8.67 5.97 6.99
N LEU A 106 7.46 6.45 6.71
CA LEU A 106 7.24 7.46 5.67
C LEU A 106 7.92 8.78 6.01
N LYS A 107 7.89 9.19 7.28
CA LYS A 107 8.59 10.41 7.69
C LYS A 107 10.09 10.30 7.44
N GLU A 108 10.67 9.16 7.77
CA GLU A 108 12.09 8.92 7.53
C GLU A 108 12.40 8.88 6.04
N LEU A 109 11.64 8.12 5.26
CA LEU A 109 11.86 7.96 3.83
C LEU A 109 11.75 9.30 3.08
N LEU A 110 10.74 10.08 3.42
CA LEU A 110 10.40 11.33 2.72
C LEU A 110 11.04 12.56 3.36
N ILE A 111 11.82 12.39 4.39
CA ILE A 111 12.52 13.48 5.09
C ILE A 111 11.53 14.54 5.60
N LEU A 112 10.51 14.07 6.30
CA LEU A 112 9.49 14.96 6.85
C LEU A 112 9.73 15.30 8.32
#